data_589b374b1ea638ff177be29c66142b39
#
_entry.id   589b374b1ea638ff177be29c66142b39
#
_cell.length_a   1.000
_cell.length_b   1.000
_cell.length_c   1.000
_cell.angle_alpha   90.00
_cell.angle_beta   90.00
_cell.angle_gamma   90.00
#
_symmetry.space_group_name_H-M   'P 1'
#
loop_
_entity.id
_entity.type
_entity.pdbx_description
1 polymer ?
#
loop_
_entity_poly.entity_id
_entity_poly.type
_entity_poly.pdbx_seq_one_letter_code
_entity_poly.pdbx_strand_id
1 'polypeptide(L)'
;MGAATIKGKVFVGQAVGATGCELSFQTLVPGQDSGFLHTHKTHEELYIILRGEGTYQVDGEQFPVSEGAIVCVSPDGRRALKNTGSENLTMLCIQYKANNFTEADSPMTDGNILGDALTW
;
A
#
# COMPACT_ATOMS: atom_id res chain seq x y z
N MET A 1 16.88 3.03 -7.32
CA MET A 1 15.70 3.49 -7.93
C MET A 1 15.77 4.97 -8.18
N GLY A 2 15.59 5.32 -9.40
CA GLY A 2 15.57 6.71 -9.75
C GLY A 2 14.56 7.48 -8.93
N ALA A 3 14.84 8.71 -8.76
CA ALA A 3 14.03 9.62 -8.00
C ALA A 3 12.77 10.02 -8.78
N ALA A 4 11.94 9.04 -9.17
CA ALA A 4 10.63 9.39 -9.67
C ALA A 4 9.88 10.04 -8.52
N THR A 5 9.82 11.35 -8.53
CA THR A 5 9.12 12.09 -7.49
C THR A 5 7.67 12.19 -7.88
N ILE A 6 6.81 11.50 -7.16
CA ILE A 6 5.38 11.68 -7.25
C ILE A 6 4.99 12.63 -6.12
N LYS A 7 4.33 13.73 -6.48
CA LYS A 7 3.95 14.76 -5.51
C LYS A 7 3.16 14.15 -4.36
N GLY A 8 3.58 14.45 -3.14
CA GLY A 8 2.94 13.95 -1.93
C GLY A 8 3.25 12.50 -1.59
N LYS A 9 4.16 11.85 -2.32
CA LYS A 9 4.51 10.44 -2.10
C LYS A 9 5.96 10.30 -1.67
N VAL A 10 6.20 9.51 -0.63
CA VAL A 10 7.53 9.23 -0.09
C VAL A 10 7.74 7.72 0.00
N PHE A 11 8.79 7.22 -0.62
CA PHE A 11 9.20 5.83 -0.53
C PHE A 11 10.14 5.65 0.66
N VAL A 12 9.87 4.65 1.50
CA VAL A 12 10.62 4.45 2.75
C VAL A 12 11.22 3.05 2.91
N GLY A 13 10.98 2.15 1.96
CA GLY A 13 11.48 0.78 2.05
C GLY A 13 12.99 0.71 2.29
N GLN A 14 13.75 1.46 1.52
CA GLN A 14 15.20 1.48 1.65
C GLN A 14 15.63 2.08 3.00
N ALA A 15 14.99 3.15 3.42
CA ALA A 15 15.34 3.83 4.67
C ALA A 15 15.14 2.93 5.91
N VAL A 16 14.16 2.04 5.87
CA VAL A 16 13.92 1.10 6.96
C VAL A 16 14.61 -0.24 6.76
N GLY A 17 15.32 -0.42 5.65
CA GLY A 17 16.06 -1.65 5.36
C GLY A 17 15.19 -2.83 4.97
N ALA A 18 14.00 -2.59 4.45
CA ALA A 18 13.12 -3.68 4.00
C ALA A 18 13.71 -4.35 2.76
N THR A 19 13.69 -5.68 2.74
CA THR A 19 14.24 -6.47 1.63
C THR A 19 13.19 -7.20 0.82
N GLY A 20 11.98 -7.33 1.33
CA GLY A 20 10.91 -8.11 0.69
C GLY A 20 9.79 -7.26 0.11
N CYS A 21 9.81 -5.97 0.33
CA CYS A 21 8.74 -5.08 -0.14
C CYS A 21 9.24 -3.65 -0.27
N GLU A 22 8.48 -2.84 -1.00
CA GLU A 22 8.62 -1.39 -0.97
C GLU A 22 7.42 -0.81 -0.24
N LEU A 23 7.65 0.25 0.52
CA LEU A 23 6.61 0.96 1.26
C LEU A 23 6.61 2.43 0.83
N SER A 24 5.43 3.00 0.71
CA SER A 24 5.31 4.41 0.43
C SER A 24 4.14 5.02 1.18
N PHE A 25 4.31 6.26 1.58
CA PHE A 25 3.24 7.08 2.14
C PHE A 25 2.85 8.13 1.10
N GLN A 26 1.59 8.40 0.98
CA GLN A 26 1.10 9.43 0.08
C GLN A 26 -0.04 10.18 0.72
N THR A 27 -0.05 11.51 0.51
CA THR A 27 -1.13 12.37 0.97
C THR A 27 -1.77 13.03 -0.25
N LEU A 28 -3.09 12.94 -0.33
CA LEU A 28 -3.89 13.63 -1.33
C LEU A 28 -4.73 14.71 -0.64
N VAL A 29 -4.66 15.94 -1.13
CA VAL A 29 -5.53 16.99 -0.64
C VAL A 29 -6.95 16.80 -1.22
N PRO A 30 -7.99 17.42 -0.61
CA PRO A 30 -9.35 17.27 -1.12
C PRO A 30 -9.45 17.57 -2.61
N GLY A 31 -10.09 16.67 -3.36
CA GLY A 31 -10.26 16.78 -4.81
C GLY A 31 -9.10 16.25 -5.64
N GLN A 32 -7.96 16.02 -5.05
CA GLN A 32 -6.79 15.51 -5.75
C GLN A 32 -6.93 14.00 -6.01
N ASP A 33 -6.53 13.57 -7.19
CA ASP A 33 -6.44 12.15 -7.51
C ASP A 33 -4.98 11.74 -7.71
N SER A 34 -4.77 10.45 -7.96
CA SER A 34 -3.43 9.89 -8.17
C SER A 34 -2.80 10.29 -9.51
N GLY A 35 -3.54 10.98 -10.37
CA GLY A 35 -3.03 11.59 -11.60
C GLY A 35 -3.04 10.68 -12.81
N PHE A 36 -3.08 9.38 -12.65
CA PHE A 36 -3.03 8.42 -13.75
C PHE A 36 -3.49 7.04 -13.29
N LEU A 37 -3.94 6.24 -14.23
CA LEU A 37 -4.13 4.81 -14.04
C LEU A 37 -2.78 4.13 -14.23
N HIS A 38 -2.46 3.15 -13.39
CA HIS A 38 -1.24 2.39 -13.59
C HIS A 38 -1.42 0.91 -13.24
N THR A 39 -0.49 0.11 -13.70
CA THR A 39 -0.38 -1.31 -13.41
C THR A 39 1.06 -1.62 -13.07
N HIS A 40 1.31 -2.81 -12.57
CA HIS A 40 2.65 -3.31 -12.34
C HIS A 40 2.88 -4.59 -13.12
N LYS A 41 4.13 -4.91 -13.41
CA LYS A 41 4.47 -6.15 -14.12
C LYS A 41 4.38 -7.35 -13.21
N THR A 42 4.90 -7.25 -12.00
CA THR A 42 5.00 -8.38 -11.07
C THR A 42 4.51 -8.07 -9.66
N HIS A 43 4.33 -6.80 -9.32
CA HIS A 43 3.99 -6.43 -7.95
C HIS A 43 2.48 -6.38 -7.71
N GLU A 44 2.07 -7.01 -6.65
CA GLU A 44 0.79 -6.82 -6.00
C GLU A 44 0.96 -5.66 -5.02
N GLU A 45 -0.11 -4.91 -4.77
CA GLU A 45 -0.06 -3.78 -3.84
C GLU A 45 -1.18 -3.86 -2.82
N LEU A 46 -0.85 -3.52 -1.59
CA LEU A 46 -1.82 -3.25 -0.54
C LEU A 46 -1.87 -1.75 -0.31
N TYR A 47 -3.06 -1.17 -0.42
CA TYR A 47 -3.32 0.22 -0.09
C TYR A 47 -4.06 0.26 1.23
N ILE A 48 -3.51 0.94 2.21
CA ILE A 48 -4.09 1.05 3.54
C ILE A 48 -4.40 2.52 3.79
N ILE A 49 -5.68 2.83 3.99
CA ILE A 49 -6.10 4.21 4.27
C ILE A 49 -5.88 4.48 5.76
N LEU A 50 -4.93 5.36 6.05
CA LEU A 50 -4.58 5.72 7.41
C LEU A 50 -5.46 6.83 7.95
N ARG A 51 -5.93 7.73 7.07
CA ARG A 51 -6.72 8.89 7.44
C ARG A 51 -7.46 9.44 6.25
N GLY A 52 -8.65 9.95 6.48
CA GLY A 52 -9.46 10.56 5.43
C GLY A 52 -10.33 9.56 4.70
N GLU A 53 -10.95 10.01 3.63
CA GLU A 53 -11.84 9.20 2.83
C GLU A 53 -11.72 9.55 1.35
N GLY A 54 -12.01 8.59 0.50
CA GLY A 54 -11.88 8.77 -0.92
C GLY A 54 -12.64 7.75 -1.73
N THR A 55 -12.42 7.77 -3.04
CA THR A 55 -12.93 6.78 -3.97
C THR A 55 -11.75 6.09 -4.64
N TYR A 56 -11.71 4.78 -4.54
CA TYR A 56 -10.72 3.94 -5.20
C TYR A 56 -11.36 3.32 -6.43
N GLN A 57 -10.58 3.14 -7.49
CA GLN A 57 -11.06 2.39 -8.65
C GLN A 57 -10.04 1.36 -9.10
N VAL A 58 -10.56 0.24 -9.54
CA VAL A 58 -9.79 -0.84 -10.17
C VAL A 58 -10.58 -1.32 -11.39
N ASP A 59 -9.95 -1.29 -12.56
CA ASP A 59 -10.54 -1.74 -13.81
C ASP A 59 -11.90 -1.08 -14.10
N GLY A 60 -12.03 0.20 -13.74
CA GLY A 60 -13.25 0.96 -13.95
C GLY A 60 -14.30 0.81 -12.86
N GLU A 61 -14.15 -0.12 -11.94
CA GLU A 61 -15.06 -0.29 -10.82
C GLU A 61 -14.64 0.66 -9.69
N GLN A 62 -15.58 1.50 -9.24
CA GLN A 62 -15.33 2.49 -8.21
C GLN A 62 -16.02 2.10 -6.91
N PHE A 63 -15.35 2.35 -5.80
CA PHE A 63 -15.90 2.08 -4.46
C PHE A 63 -15.31 3.04 -3.44
N PRO A 64 -16.07 3.34 -2.36
CA PRO A 64 -15.59 4.24 -1.31
C PRO A 64 -14.55 3.56 -0.43
N VAL A 65 -13.59 4.35 0.05
CA VAL A 65 -12.61 3.93 1.04
C VAL A 65 -12.51 4.99 2.12
N SER A 66 -12.20 4.57 3.34
CA SER A 66 -12.03 5.45 4.49
C SER A 66 -10.99 4.86 5.43
N GLU A 67 -10.74 5.56 6.54
CA GLU A 67 -9.76 5.13 7.54
C GLU A 67 -9.95 3.65 7.90
N GLY A 68 -8.87 2.89 7.85
CA GLY A 68 -8.86 1.45 8.12
C GLY A 68 -9.15 0.57 6.91
N ALA A 69 -9.56 1.13 5.78
CA ALA A 69 -9.79 0.34 4.56
C ALA A 69 -8.47 -0.21 4.03
N ILE A 70 -8.50 -1.46 3.57
CA ILE A 70 -7.36 -2.11 2.94
C ILE A 70 -7.82 -2.62 1.58
N VAL A 71 -7.10 -2.21 0.53
CA VAL A 71 -7.39 -2.62 -0.85
C VAL A 71 -6.19 -3.40 -1.36
N CYS A 72 -6.43 -4.64 -1.79
CA CYS A 72 -5.40 -5.47 -2.41
C CYS A 72 -5.61 -5.47 -3.91
N VAL A 73 -4.59 -5.08 -4.66
CA VAL A 73 -4.67 -4.97 -6.12
C VAL A 73 -3.63 -5.87 -6.77
N SER A 74 -4.09 -6.72 -7.68
CA SER A 74 -3.20 -7.57 -8.47
C SER A 74 -2.34 -6.74 -9.41
N PRO A 75 -1.22 -7.29 -9.91
CA PRO A 75 -0.30 -6.51 -10.76
C PRO A 75 -0.98 -5.86 -11.97
N ASP A 76 -1.87 -6.54 -12.64
CA ASP A 76 -2.53 -6.06 -13.85
C ASP A 76 -3.79 -5.22 -13.59
N GLY A 77 -4.18 -5.03 -12.34
CA GLY A 77 -5.32 -4.17 -12.01
C GLY A 77 -5.02 -2.71 -12.35
N ARG A 78 -5.87 -2.10 -13.14
CA ARG A 78 -5.75 -0.68 -13.53
C ARG A 78 -6.35 0.16 -12.43
N ARG A 79 -5.51 0.84 -11.67
CA ARG A 79 -5.90 1.46 -10.40
C ARG A 79 -5.66 2.95 -10.33
N ALA A 80 -6.49 3.61 -9.54
CA ALA A 80 -6.35 5.02 -9.18
C ALA A 80 -7.13 5.31 -7.90
N LEU A 81 -6.78 6.40 -7.25
CA LEU A 81 -7.41 6.84 -6.01
C LEU A 81 -7.69 8.34 -6.10
N LYS A 82 -8.83 8.77 -5.59
CA LYS A 82 -9.17 10.20 -5.48
C LYS A 82 -9.62 10.50 -4.07
N ASN A 83 -9.18 11.65 -3.55
CA ASN A 83 -9.69 12.17 -2.29
C ASN A 83 -11.04 12.85 -2.56
N THR A 84 -12.11 12.22 -2.13
CA THR A 84 -13.47 12.75 -2.27
C THR A 84 -14.01 13.32 -0.96
N GLY A 85 -13.18 13.36 0.06
CA GLY A 85 -13.54 13.92 1.36
C GLY A 85 -13.18 15.40 1.48
N SER A 86 -13.35 15.93 2.68
CA SER A 86 -13.09 17.34 3.00
C SER A 86 -11.74 17.56 3.69
N GLU A 87 -11.04 16.49 4.06
CA GLU A 87 -9.74 16.52 4.73
C GLU A 87 -8.71 15.81 3.89
N ASN A 88 -7.43 15.96 4.23
CA ASN A 88 -6.36 15.23 3.57
C ASN A 88 -6.55 13.73 3.75
N LEU A 89 -6.30 12.99 2.67
CA LEU A 89 -6.30 11.53 2.70
C LEU A 89 -4.84 11.09 2.74
N THR A 90 -4.50 10.27 3.72
CA THR A 90 -3.17 9.69 3.85
C THR A 90 -3.26 8.18 3.72
N MET A 91 -2.43 7.62 2.85
CA MET A 91 -2.39 6.18 2.67
C MET A 91 -0.98 5.63 2.74
N LEU A 92 -0.89 4.38 3.14
CA LEU A 92 0.32 3.57 3.07
C LEU A 92 0.12 2.57 1.93
N CYS A 93 1.09 2.49 1.04
CA CYS A 93 1.11 1.48 -0.01
C CYS A 93 2.27 0.53 0.23
N ILE A 94 1.98 -0.76 0.21
CA ILE A 94 2.99 -1.81 0.33
C ILE A 94 2.97 -2.58 -0.98
N GLN A 95 4.11 -2.62 -1.67
CA GLN A 95 4.22 -3.39 -2.90
C GLN A 95 5.28 -4.47 -2.77
N TYR A 96 4.97 -5.62 -3.31
CA TYR A 96 5.78 -6.82 -3.20
C TYR A 96 5.47 -7.73 -4.39
N LYS A 97 6.32 -8.70 -4.62
CA LYS A 97 6.14 -9.64 -5.70
C LYS A 97 4.91 -10.50 -5.46
N ALA A 98 3.98 -10.52 -6.41
CA ALA A 98 2.77 -11.32 -6.30
C ALA A 98 3.08 -12.81 -6.25
N ASN A 99 2.21 -13.56 -5.57
CA ASN A 99 2.29 -15.02 -5.47
C ASN A 99 3.55 -15.55 -4.79
N ASN A 100 4.21 -14.70 -4.01
CA ASN A 100 5.46 -15.03 -3.37
C ASN A 100 5.28 -15.45 -1.91
N PHE A 101 4.10 -15.27 -1.35
CA PHE A 101 3.76 -15.66 0.01
C PHE A 101 3.02 -17.00 -0.05
N THR A 102 3.59 -18.03 0.57
CA THR A 102 3.03 -19.38 0.54
C THR A 102 2.67 -19.83 1.95
N GLU A 103 2.10 -21.00 2.06
CA GLU A 103 1.75 -21.58 3.35
C GLU A 103 2.99 -21.77 4.25
N ALA A 104 4.15 -22.04 3.65
CA ALA A 104 5.41 -22.11 4.37
C ALA A 104 5.81 -20.78 5.01
N ASP A 105 5.31 -19.67 4.49
CA ASP A 105 5.57 -18.33 5.01
C ASP A 105 4.53 -17.88 6.03
N SER A 106 3.55 -18.73 6.32
CA SER A 106 2.55 -18.44 7.34
C SER A 106 3.23 -18.12 8.68
N PRO A 107 2.77 -17.10 9.41
CA PRO A 107 3.32 -16.80 10.74
C PRO A 107 3.33 -18.01 11.67
N MET A 108 2.37 -18.91 11.52
CA MET A 108 2.30 -20.13 12.35
C MET A 108 3.36 -21.15 11.97
N THR A 109 3.86 -21.11 10.75
CA THR A 109 4.90 -22.02 10.25
C THR A 109 6.29 -21.39 10.35
N ASP A 110 6.38 -20.11 9.98
CA ASP A 110 7.66 -19.39 9.95
C ASP A 110 8.07 -18.85 11.31
N GLY A 111 7.09 -18.53 12.16
CA GLY A 111 7.35 -17.95 13.46
C GLY A 111 8.00 -18.90 14.43
N ASN A 112 8.84 -18.38 15.30
CA ASN A 112 9.57 -19.12 16.31
C ASN A 112 9.37 -18.45 17.66
N ILE A 113 8.67 -19.13 18.55
CA ILE A 113 8.46 -18.63 19.91
C ILE A 113 9.64 -19.03 20.76
N LEU A 114 10.32 -18.05 21.34
CA LEU A 114 11.46 -18.31 22.22
C LEU A 114 10.98 -18.55 23.65
N GLY A 115 11.66 -19.47 24.36
CA GLY A 115 11.34 -19.77 25.74
C GLY A 115 11.89 -18.77 26.76
N ASP A 116 12.62 -17.76 26.29
CA ASP A 116 13.23 -16.76 27.14
C ASP A 116 12.17 -15.86 27.81
N ALA A 117 12.45 -15.42 29.03
CA ALA A 117 11.58 -14.44 29.68
C ALA A 117 11.73 -13.08 29.02
N LEU A 118 10.60 -12.34 28.93
CA LEU A 118 10.63 -10.97 28.44
C LEU A 118 11.28 -10.06 29.47
N THR A 119 12.21 -9.23 29.01
CA THR A 119 12.79 -8.15 29.80
C THR A 119 12.79 -6.88 28.98
N TRP A 120 12.63 -5.72 29.66
CA TRP A 120 12.54 -4.42 28.99
C TRP A 120 13.60 -3.45 29.49
#